data_a2a717496937966951e89031b42e6bb9
#
_entry.id   a2a717496937966951e89031b42e6bb9
#
_cell.length_a   1.000
_cell.length_b   1.000
_cell.length_c   1.000
_cell.angle_alpha   90.00
_cell.angle_beta   90.00
_cell.angle_gamma   90.00
#
_symmetry.space_group_name_H-M   'P 1'
#
loop_
_entity.id
_entity.type
_entity.pdbx_description
1 polymer ?
#
loop_
_entity_poly.entity_id
_entity_poly.type
_entity_poly.pdbx_seq_one_letter_code
_entity_poly.pdbx_strand_id
1 'polypeptide(L)'
;FDTMPPVLPHIKSGRMRALAVTTPKRAGPLPDVPTMVEAGLKGFEMTNWYGFMAPGKTPRDIVVKLNGEINKIMGLPEQKSRLEEVGTQLDPMSTEQFTKFLASEITKYAKLVKASGVTIEQ
;
A
#
# COMPACT_ATOMS: atom_id res chain seq x y z
N PHE A 1 1.21 -6.32 14.23
CA PHE A 1 1.08 -5.62 12.95
C PHE A 1 -0.08 -6.18 12.19
N ASP A 2 -0.94 -5.32 11.65
CA ASP A 2 -2.07 -5.69 10.80
C ASP A 2 -2.35 -4.58 9.79
N THR A 3 -3.15 -4.87 8.77
CA THR A 3 -3.63 -3.88 7.81
C THR A 3 -4.73 -3.04 8.45
N MET A 4 -4.87 -1.78 8.01
CA MET A 4 -5.81 -0.85 8.63
C MET A 4 -7.29 -1.26 8.50
N PRO A 5 -7.79 -1.73 7.35
CA PRO A 5 -9.23 -1.99 7.20
C PRO A 5 -9.86 -2.87 8.29
N PRO A 6 -9.30 -4.03 8.67
CA PRO A 6 -9.91 -4.88 9.69
C PRO A 6 -9.79 -4.32 11.11
N VAL A 7 -8.76 -3.51 11.42
CA VAL A 7 -8.54 -3.02 12.78
C VAL A 7 -9.15 -1.65 13.05
N LEU A 8 -9.44 -0.87 12.00
CA LEU A 8 -9.98 0.47 12.14
C LEU A 8 -11.28 0.56 12.96
N PRO A 9 -12.29 -0.32 12.79
CA PRO A 9 -13.48 -0.32 13.63
C PRO A 9 -13.18 -0.56 15.12
N HIS A 10 -12.19 -1.38 15.41
CA HIS A 10 -11.77 -1.68 16.78
C HIS A 10 -11.03 -0.50 17.43
N ILE A 11 -10.25 0.24 16.65
CA ILE A 11 -9.58 1.44 17.11
C ILE A 11 -10.63 2.53 17.39
N LYS A 12 -11.56 2.76 16.45
CA LYS A 12 -12.64 3.75 16.62
C LYS A 12 -13.56 3.46 17.81
N SER A 13 -13.78 2.19 18.13
CA SER A 13 -14.58 1.77 19.30
C SER A 13 -13.79 1.73 20.61
N GLY A 14 -12.51 2.10 20.61
CA GLY A 14 -11.65 2.07 21.79
C GLY A 14 -11.20 0.68 22.25
N ARG A 15 -11.55 -0.38 21.52
CA ARG A 15 -11.13 -1.76 21.84
C ARG A 15 -9.67 -2.04 21.49
N MET A 16 -9.09 -1.24 20.61
CA MET A 16 -7.68 -1.26 20.25
C MET A 16 -7.09 0.13 20.31
N ARG A 17 -5.83 0.21 20.66
CA ARG A 17 -5.04 1.44 20.61
C ARG A 17 -3.99 1.34 19.51
N ALA A 18 -4.07 2.20 18.50
CA ALA A 18 -3.01 2.34 17.51
C ALA A 18 -1.82 3.08 18.14
N LEU A 19 -0.62 2.55 17.97
CA LEU A 19 0.62 3.14 18.48
C LEU A 19 1.35 3.94 17.41
N ALA A 20 1.41 3.41 16.20
CA ALA A 20 1.98 4.06 15.03
C ALA A 20 1.44 3.43 13.74
N VAL A 21 1.57 4.14 12.62
CA VAL A 21 1.35 3.60 11.28
C VAL A 21 2.69 3.41 10.56
N THR A 22 2.75 2.39 9.69
CA THR A 22 3.98 2.02 8.97
C THR A 22 4.13 2.72 7.62
N THR A 23 3.15 3.55 7.27
CA THR A 23 3.14 4.37 6.05
C THR A 23 4.07 5.59 6.19
N PRO A 24 4.59 6.16 5.07
CA PRO A 24 5.46 7.34 5.10
C PRO A 24 4.77 8.60 5.64
N LYS A 25 3.43 8.64 5.56
CA LYS A 25 2.60 9.73 6.09
C LYS A 25 1.55 9.16 7.03
N ARG A 26 1.05 9.98 7.96
CA ARG A 26 -0.07 9.60 8.82
C ARG A 26 -1.30 9.23 7.99
N ALA A 27 -2.06 8.28 8.47
CA ALA A 27 -3.26 7.81 7.78
C ALA A 27 -4.45 8.76 8.02
N GLY A 28 -5.18 9.10 6.96
CA GLY A 28 -6.34 10.00 7.05
C GLY A 28 -7.35 9.63 8.13
N PRO A 29 -7.78 8.35 8.25
CA PRO A 29 -8.71 7.93 9.30
C PRO A 29 -8.16 7.98 10.73
N LEU A 30 -6.83 8.14 10.91
CA LEU A 30 -6.12 8.16 12.19
C LEU A 30 -5.08 9.29 12.22
N PRO A 31 -5.52 10.57 12.12
CA PRO A 31 -4.58 11.70 11.94
C PRO A 31 -3.70 11.94 13.18
N ASP A 32 -4.14 11.51 14.35
CA ASP A 32 -3.40 11.68 15.62
C ASP A 32 -2.37 10.55 15.86
N VAL A 33 -2.42 9.47 15.05
CA VAL A 33 -1.48 8.34 15.20
C VAL A 33 -0.21 8.65 14.40
N PRO A 34 0.97 8.68 15.06
CA PRO A 34 2.23 9.00 14.40
C PRO A 34 2.65 7.89 13.41
N THR A 35 3.52 8.23 12.48
CA THR A 35 4.24 7.23 11.69
C THR A 35 5.34 6.57 12.53
N MET A 36 5.84 5.41 12.11
CA MET A 36 6.97 4.76 12.76
C MET A 36 8.22 5.65 12.76
N VAL A 37 8.41 6.44 11.69
CA VAL A 37 9.52 7.39 11.58
C VAL A 37 9.37 8.52 12.61
N GLU A 38 8.17 9.11 12.75
CA GLU A 38 7.87 10.12 13.78
C GLU A 38 8.02 9.56 15.19
N ALA A 39 7.73 8.28 15.39
CA ALA A 39 7.90 7.57 16.65
C ALA A 39 9.37 7.18 16.95
N GLY A 40 10.33 7.57 16.10
CA GLY A 40 11.76 7.40 16.33
C GLY A 40 12.43 6.25 15.57
N LEU A 41 11.68 5.43 14.84
CA LEU A 41 12.23 4.33 14.04
C LEU A 41 12.60 4.82 12.63
N LYS A 42 13.74 5.47 12.51
CA LYS A 42 14.23 6.03 11.23
C LYS A 42 14.35 4.94 10.16
N GLY A 43 13.84 5.24 8.97
CA GLY A 43 13.91 4.34 7.81
C GLY A 43 12.94 3.15 7.88
N PHE A 44 12.07 3.08 8.90
CA PHE A 44 11.06 2.04 8.96
C PHE A 44 9.84 2.45 8.15
N GLU A 45 9.71 1.86 7.00
CA GLU A 45 8.59 2.05 6.07
C GLU A 45 8.15 0.69 5.54
N MET A 46 6.90 0.31 5.83
CA MET A 46 6.31 -0.92 5.30
C MET A 46 4.86 -0.62 4.90
N THR A 47 4.57 -0.73 3.62
CA THR A 47 3.25 -0.44 3.07
C THR A 47 2.73 -1.68 2.35
N ASN A 48 1.52 -2.10 2.66
CA ASN A 48 0.81 -3.05 1.83
C ASN A 48 0.25 -2.30 0.63
N TRP A 49 0.47 -2.85 -0.55
CA TRP A 49 -0.02 -2.29 -1.78
C TRP A 49 -0.78 -3.33 -2.61
N TYR A 50 -1.68 -2.87 -3.43
CA TYR A 50 -2.46 -3.67 -4.36
C TYR A 50 -2.29 -3.11 -5.76
N GLY A 51 -2.21 -3.99 -6.75
CA GLY A 51 -2.03 -3.59 -8.13
C GLY A 51 -2.70 -4.55 -9.11
N PHE A 52 -3.06 -4.06 -10.26
CA PHE A 52 -3.56 -4.87 -11.37
C PHE A 52 -2.41 -5.27 -12.27
N MET A 53 -2.37 -6.54 -12.65
CA MET A 53 -1.38 -7.09 -13.57
C MET A 53 -2.08 -7.80 -14.72
N ALA A 54 -1.51 -7.69 -15.91
CA ALA A 54 -1.94 -8.43 -17.09
C ALA A 54 -0.95 -9.56 -17.40
N PRO A 55 -1.38 -10.64 -18.08
CA PRO A 55 -0.49 -11.66 -18.59
C PRO A 55 0.64 -11.06 -19.44
N GLY A 56 1.85 -11.62 -19.34
CA GLY A 56 3.05 -11.03 -19.97
C GLY A 56 3.01 -10.89 -21.50
N LYS A 57 2.09 -11.57 -22.17
CA LYS A 57 1.89 -11.49 -23.63
C LYS A 57 0.77 -10.53 -24.03
N THR A 58 0.15 -9.80 -23.09
CA THR A 58 -0.89 -8.82 -23.41
C THR A 58 -0.29 -7.68 -24.23
N PRO A 59 -0.89 -7.31 -25.39
CA PRO A 59 -0.41 -6.20 -26.21
C PRO A 59 -0.32 -4.89 -25.38
N ARG A 60 0.74 -4.11 -25.63
CA ARG A 60 1.06 -2.92 -24.85
C ARG A 60 -0.04 -1.85 -24.90
N ASP A 61 -0.67 -1.68 -26.04
CA ASP A 61 -1.78 -0.74 -26.25
C ASP A 61 -2.98 -1.07 -25.35
N ILE A 62 -3.29 -2.37 -25.19
CA ILE A 62 -4.33 -2.84 -24.29
C ILE A 62 -3.95 -2.54 -22.82
N VAL A 63 -2.70 -2.82 -22.43
CA VAL A 63 -2.22 -2.54 -21.06
C VAL A 63 -2.29 -1.04 -20.73
N VAL A 64 -1.85 -0.19 -21.66
CA VAL A 64 -1.91 1.27 -21.49
C VAL A 64 -3.35 1.77 -21.41
N LYS A 65 -4.24 1.26 -22.26
CA LYS A 65 -5.67 1.60 -22.23
C LYS A 65 -6.31 1.21 -20.89
N LEU A 66 -6.07 -0.02 -20.43
CA LEU A 66 -6.58 -0.49 -19.13
C LEU A 66 -6.04 0.36 -17.97
N ASN A 67 -4.75 0.67 -17.97
CA ASN A 67 -4.15 1.55 -16.96
C ASN A 67 -4.83 2.92 -16.91
N GLY A 68 -5.07 3.54 -18.08
CA GLY A 68 -5.76 4.83 -18.16
C GLY A 68 -7.19 4.76 -17.61
N GLU A 69 -7.97 3.76 -18.01
CA GLU A 69 -9.36 3.61 -17.55
C GLU A 69 -9.43 3.26 -16.05
N ILE A 70 -8.57 2.38 -15.56
CA ILE A 70 -8.52 2.04 -14.12
C ILE A 70 -8.17 3.29 -13.30
N ASN A 71 -7.12 4.03 -13.66
CA ASN A 71 -6.73 5.24 -12.95
C ASN A 71 -7.85 6.30 -12.97
N LYS A 72 -8.58 6.44 -14.09
CA LYS A 72 -9.73 7.34 -14.20
C LYS A 72 -10.87 6.92 -13.27
N ILE A 73 -11.24 5.63 -13.26
CA ILE A 73 -12.31 5.10 -12.40
C ILE A 73 -11.94 5.25 -10.92
N MET A 74 -10.73 4.86 -10.56
CA MET A 74 -10.25 4.95 -9.17
C MET A 74 -10.14 6.40 -8.69
N GLY A 75 -9.90 7.35 -9.60
CA GLY A 75 -9.86 8.79 -9.31
C GLY A 75 -11.23 9.44 -9.12
N LEU A 76 -12.35 8.73 -9.36
CA LEU A 76 -13.68 9.27 -9.12
C LEU A 76 -13.88 9.57 -7.63
N PRO A 77 -14.54 10.69 -7.27
CA PRO A 77 -14.72 11.11 -5.89
C PRO A 77 -15.32 10.01 -4.99
N GLU A 78 -16.30 9.28 -5.50
CA GLU A 78 -16.94 8.17 -4.77
C GLU A 78 -15.94 7.04 -4.45
N GLN A 79 -15.12 6.63 -5.42
CA GLN A 79 -14.12 5.56 -5.19
C GLN A 79 -13.04 6.00 -4.23
N LYS A 80 -12.58 7.24 -4.38
CA LYS A 80 -11.60 7.84 -3.48
C LYS A 80 -12.12 7.89 -2.04
N SER A 81 -13.35 8.35 -1.82
CA SER A 81 -13.99 8.39 -0.50
C SER A 81 -14.07 6.99 0.13
N ARG A 82 -14.51 5.99 -0.63
CA ARG A 82 -14.61 4.60 -0.15
C ARG A 82 -13.26 4.02 0.27
N LEU A 83 -12.20 4.30 -0.49
CA LEU A 83 -10.85 3.86 -0.14
C LEU A 83 -10.34 4.54 1.13
N GLU A 84 -10.54 5.86 1.23
CA GLU A 84 -10.13 6.64 2.38
C GLU A 84 -10.84 6.19 3.66
N GLU A 85 -12.14 5.86 3.60
CA GLU A 85 -12.91 5.35 4.73
C GLU A 85 -12.32 4.08 5.36
N VAL A 86 -11.72 3.23 4.55
CA VAL A 86 -11.07 1.99 5.00
C VAL A 86 -9.56 2.15 5.22
N GLY A 87 -9.04 3.38 5.11
CA GLY A 87 -7.62 3.67 5.34
C GLY A 87 -6.70 3.27 4.19
N THR A 88 -7.25 3.10 2.99
CA THR A 88 -6.49 2.84 1.78
C THR A 88 -6.27 4.14 1.01
N GLN A 89 -5.04 4.42 0.62
CA GLN A 89 -4.70 5.57 -0.21
C GLN A 89 -4.55 5.16 -1.66
N LEU A 90 -5.07 6.00 -2.55
CA LEU A 90 -4.88 5.83 -3.98
C LEU A 90 -3.54 6.46 -4.39
N ASP A 91 -2.72 5.68 -5.10
CA ASP A 91 -1.45 6.11 -5.69
C ASP A 91 -1.45 5.75 -7.18
N PRO A 92 -2.03 6.61 -8.05
CA PRO A 92 -2.13 6.34 -9.48
C PRO A 92 -0.74 6.36 -10.12
N MET A 93 -0.40 5.27 -10.79
CA MET A 93 0.88 5.10 -11.48
C MET A 93 0.67 4.80 -12.97
N SER A 94 1.60 5.26 -13.81
CA SER A 94 1.72 4.74 -15.17
C SER A 94 2.26 3.30 -15.15
N THR A 95 2.15 2.60 -16.27
CA THR A 95 2.68 1.24 -16.43
C THR A 95 4.19 1.18 -16.16
N GLU A 96 4.94 2.21 -16.60
CA GLU A 96 6.38 2.33 -16.40
C GLU A 96 6.73 2.63 -14.93
N GLN A 97 5.96 3.49 -14.27
CA GLN A 97 6.14 3.80 -12.85
C GLN A 97 5.87 2.56 -12.00
N PHE A 98 4.78 1.83 -12.27
CA PHE A 98 4.45 0.61 -11.55
C PHE A 98 5.50 -0.48 -11.75
N THR A 99 6.04 -0.63 -12.96
CA THR A 99 7.14 -1.59 -13.24
C THR A 99 8.38 -1.28 -12.40
N LYS A 100 8.78 0.00 -12.31
CA LYS A 100 9.91 0.43 -11.49
C LYS A 100 9.64 0.23 -9.99
N PHE A 101 8.44 0.56 -9.55
CA PHE A 101 7.99 0.34 -8.18
C PHE A 101 8.08 -1.15 -7.82
N LEU A 102 7.52 -2.03 -8.64
CA LEU A 102 7.55 -3.48 -8.42
C LEU A 102 8.99 -4.02 -8.31
N ALA A 103 9.88 -3.59 -9.19
CA ALA A 103 11.29 -3.99 -9.15
C ALA A 103 11.98 -3.54 -7.85
N SER A 104 11.66 -2.33 -7.36
CA SER A 104 12.18 -1.82 -6.08
C SER A 104 11.66 -2.61 -4.89
N GLU A 105 10.36 -2.95 -4.88
CA GLU A 105 9.74 -3.76 -3.82
C GLU A 105 10.33 -5.18 -3.79
N ILE A 106 10.49 -5.83 -4.95
CA ILE A 106 11.15 -7.14 -5.02
C ILE A 106 12.56 -7.08 -4.40
N THR A 107 13.33 -6.04 -4.73
CA THR A 107 14.68 -5.86 -4.19
C THR A 107 14.66 -5.62 -2.67
N LYS A 108 13.73 -4.80 -2.19
CA LYS A 108 13.55 -4.50 -0.77
C LYS A 108 13.19 -5.76 0.02
N TYR A 109 12.16 -6.49 -0.43
CA TYR A 109 11.71 -7.70 0.27
C TYR A 109 12.73 -8.83 0.19
N ALA A 110 13.47 -9.00 -0.91
CA ALA A 110 14.57 -9.97 -0.98
C ALA A 110 15.63 -9.74 0.10
N LYS A 111 15.97 -8.47 0.37
CA LYS A 111 16.90 -8.11 1.46
C LYS A 111 16.31 -8.42 2.84
N LEU A 112 15.03 -8.09 3.05
CA LEU A 112 14.33 -8.33 4.32
C LEU A 112 14.20 -9.83 4.62
N VAL A 113 13.81 -10.65 3.65
CA VAL A 113 13.74 -12.11 3.79
C VAL A 113 15.09 -12.69 4.13
N LYS A 114 16.15 -12.26 3.42
CA LYS A 114 17.51 -12.69 3.74
C LYS A 114 17.94 -12.31 5.16
N ALA A 115 17.60 -11.10 5.60
CA ALA A 115 17.98 -10.62 6.94
C ALA A 115 17.17 -11.29 8.05
N SER A 116 15.92 -11.71 7.79
CA SER A 116 15.05 -12.36 8.78
C SER A 116 15.43 -13.83 9.05
N GLY A 117 16.25 -14.46 8.18
CA GLY A 117 16.59 -15.88 8.28
C GLY A 117 15.41 -16.84 8.02
N VAL A 118 14.27 -16.35 7.56
CA VAL A 118 13.11 -17.18 7.24
C VAL A 118 13.42 -18.03 6.01
N THR A 119 13.27 -19.35 6.15
CA THR A 119 13.29 -20.30 5.02
C THR A 119 11.87 -20.64 4.62
N ILE A 120 11.58 -20.57 3.33
CA ILE A 120 10.31 -21.03 2.77
C ILE A 120 10.46 -22.54 2.54
N GLU A 121 9.73 -23.36 3.29
CA GLU A 121 9.58 -24.79 2.96
C GLU A 121 8.77 -24.87 1.65
N GLN A 122 9.35 -25.55 0.65
CA GLN A 122 8.69 -25.80 -0.65
C GLN A 122 7.79 -27.03 -0.56
#